data_86af6036762af17679c0368c564a2564
#
_entry.id   86af6036762af17679c0368c564a2564
#
_cell.length_a   1.000
_cell.length_b   1.000
_cell.length_c   1.000
_cell.angle_alpha   90.00
_cell.angle_beta   90.00
_cell.angle_gamma   90.00
#
_symmetry.space_group_name_H-M   'P 1'
#
loop_
_entity.id
_entity.type
_entity.pdbx_description
1 polymer ?
#
loop_
_entity_poly.entity_id
_entity_poly.type
_entity_poly.pdbx_seq_one_letter_code
_entity_poly.pdbx_strand_id
1 'polypeptide(L)'
;IFQSMNSTVTMNLDCIFRLKGMNLTVSGACASGSHAIGLGALLIQHGLQEMVVCGGAQEVHPYAVASFDGISAFSVRENEPEKASRPFDRDRDGLVPSGGAATVILESYESAARRGARIYGEVLGYGFSGNGDHISTPNVDGPRRSLEMAVKQAGINRNIIGYINAHATSTHVG
;
A
#
# COMPACT_ATOMS: atom_id res chain seq x y z
N ILE A 1 1.13 22.56 -12.85
CA ILE A 1 1.54 22.65 -11.41
C ILE A 1 0.73 21.66 -10.58
N PHE A 2 -0.61 21.65 -10.64
CA PHE A 2 -1.41 20.73 -9.82
C PHE A 2 -1.12 19.25 -10.09
N GLN A 3 -0.71 18.88 -11.28
CA GLN A 3 -0.37 17.50 -11.64
C GLN A 3 0.87 16.94 -10.91
N SER A 4 1.74 17.82 -10.41
CA SER A 4 2.96 17.42 -9.70
C SER A 4 2.81 17.40 -8.17
N MET A 5 1.62 17.68 -7.63
CA MET A 5 1.38 17.66 -6.20
C MET A 5 0.98 16.27 -5.73
N ASN A 6 1.53 15.81 -4.63
CA ASN A 6 1.17 14.51 -4.04
C ASN A 6 -0.33 14.38 -3.71
N SER A 7 -0.99 15.51 -3.45
CA SER A 7 -2.43 15.56 -3.15
C SER A 7 -3.34 15.58 -4.38
N THR A 8 -2.79 15.55 -5.59
CA THR A 8 -3.59 15.66 -6.83
C THR A 8 -4.69 14.60 -6.91
N VAL A 9 -4.39 13.36 -6.57
CA VAL A 9 -5.37 12.26 -6.63
C VAL A 9 -6.50 12.51 -5.64
N THR A 10 -6.19 12.81 -4.38
CA THR A 10 -7.20 13.03 -3.34
C THR A 10 -8.06 14.27 -3.62
N MET A 11 -7.45 15.36 -4.11
CA MET A 11 -8.17 16.57 -4.51
C MET A 11 -9.17 16.32 -5.64
N ASN A 12 -8.78 15.54 -6.67
CA ASN A 12 -9.66 15.20 -7.77
C ASN A 12 -10.82 14.29 -7.32
N LEU A 13 -10.54 13.27 -6.50
CA LEU A 13 -11.58 12.39 -5.97
C LEU A 13 -12.56 13.17 -5.10
N ASP A 14 -12.06 14.08 -4.27
CA ASP A 14 -12.87 14.95 -3.43
C ASP A 14 -13.87 15.78 -4.26
N CYS A 15 -13.38 16.42 -5.33
CA CYS A 15 -14.21 17.21 -6.24
C CYS A 15 -15.20 16.35 -7.02
N ILE A 16 -14.75 15.24 -7.61
CA ILE A 16 -15.58 14.37 -8.47
C ILE A 16 -16.73 13.78 -7.68
N PHE A 17 -16.45 13.25 -6.49
CA PHE A 17 -17.44 12.58 -5.63
C PHE A 17 -18.07 13.52 -4.60
N ARG A 18 -17.69 14.81 -4.60
CA ARG A 18 -18.20 15.83 -3.65
C ARG A 18 -18.07 15.37 -2.19
N LEU A 19 -16.93 14.77 -1.85
CA LEU A 19 -16.66 14.31 -0.50
C LEU A 19 -16.60 15.51 0.46
N LYS A 20 -16.98 15.32 1.72
CA LYS A 20 -17.05 16.39 2.73
C LYS A 20 -16.26 16.08 3.98
N GLY A 21 -15.66 14.91 4.04
CA GLY A 21 -14.84 14.48 5.16
C GLY A 21 -13.39 14.97 5.07
N MET A 22 -12.52 14.30 5.81
CA MET A 22 -11.08 14.58 5.79
C MET A 22 -10.48 14.21 4.42
N ASN A 23 -9.78 15.15 3.81
CA ASN A 23 -8.96 14.90 2.62
C ASN A 23 -7.49 14.89 3.04
N LEU A 24 -6.84 13.74 2.87
CA LEU A 24 -5.47 13.51 3.31
C LEU A 24 -4.71 12.65 2.31
N THR A 25 -3.48 13.05 1.99
CA THR A 25 -2.53 12.22 1.27
C THR A 25 -1.42 11.75 2.20
N VAL A 26 -1.20 10.44 2.26
CA VAL A 26 -0.12 9.81 3.05
C VAL A 26 1.00 9.41 2.12
N SER A 27 2.23 9.63 2.54
CA SER A 27 3.41 9.19 1.81
C SER A 27 4.31 8.35 2.71
N GLY A 28 4.54 7.13 2.31
CA GLY A 28 5.41 6.14 2.94
C GLY A 28 6.04 5.23 1.87
N ALA A 29 6.44 5.84 0.73
CA ALA A 29 6.91 5.12 -0.45
C ALA A 29 5.94 4.00 -0.85
N CYS A 30 6.42 2.77 -1.07
CA CYS A 30 5.61 1.61 -1.46
C CYS A 30 4.52 1.24 -0.45
N ALA A 31 4.66 1.64 0.83
CA ALA A 31 3.67 1.39 1.87
C ALA A 31 2.50 2.40 1.89
N SER A 32 2.53 3.45 1.07
CA SER A 32 1.53 4.54 1.11
C SER A 32 0.09 4.05 1.00
N GLY A 33 -0.19 3.10 0.08
CA GLY A 33 -1.53 2.53 -0.07
C GLY A 33 -1.99 1.76 1.17
N SER A 34 -1.11 0.98 1.78
CA SER A 34 -1.38 0.27 3.04
C SER A 34 -1.61 1.25 4.20
N HIS A 35 -0.83 2.33 4.26
CA HIS A 35 -1.03 3.39 5.24
C HIS A 35 -2.37 4.12 5.05
N ALA A 36 -2.77 4.39 3.80
CA ALA A 36 -4.07 5.01 3.53
C ALA A 36 -5.22 4.14 4.05
N ILE A 37 -5.17 2.82 3.80
CA ILE A 37 -6.17 1.86 4.30
C ILE A 37 -6.13 1.79 5.83
N GLY A 38 -4.96 1.63 6.43
CA GLY A 38 -4.80 1.52 7.87
C GLY A 38 -5.28 2.76 8.63
N LEU A 39 -4.91 3.95 8.15
CA LEU A 39 -5.37 5.22 8.73
C LEU A 39 -6.88 5.42 8.53
N GLY A 40 -7.41 5.09 7.35
CA GLY A 40 -8.85 5.10 7.12
C GLY A 40 -9.62 4.22 8.09
N ALA A 41 -9.12 3.01 8.35
CA ALA A 41 -9.70 2.10 9.33
C ALA A 41 -9.66 2.69 10.76
N LEU A 42 -8.54 3.30 11.16
CA LEU A 42 -8.43 3.98 12.45
C LEU A 42 -9.40 5.17 12.58
N LEU A 43 -9.58 5.98 11.53
CA LEU A 43 -10.54 7.09 11.54
C LEU A 43 -11.96 6.59 11.78
N ILE A 44 -12.35 5.48 11.16
CA ILE A 44 -13.67 4.85 11.36
C ILE A 44 -13.76 4.25 12.76
N GLN A 45 -12.76 3.52 13.19
CA GLN A 45 -12.73 2.88 14.51
C GLN A 45 -12.87 3.89 15.67
N HIS A 46 -12.31 5.09 15.50
CA HIS A 46 -12.41 6.18 16.47
C HIS A 46 -13.64 7.07 16.27
N GLY A 47 -14.54 6.73 15.36
CA GLY A 47 -15.77 7.50 15.10
C GLY A 47 -15.54 8.87 14.46
N LEU A 48 -14.34 9.13 13.92
CA LEU A 48 -14.00 10.39 13.27
C LEU A 48 -14.54 10.48 11.84
N GLN A 49 -14.75 9.33 11.20
CA GLN A 49 -15.40 9.20 9.89
C GLN A 49 -16.28 7.94 9.91
N GLU A 50 -17.39 7.95 9.20
CA GLU A 50 -18.26 6.78 9.03
C GLU A 50 -17.85 5.96 7.79
N MET A 51 -17.34 6.67 6.76
CA MET A 51 -16.90 6.06 5.50
C MET A 51 -15.66 6.81 4.99
N VAL A 52 -14.69 6.07 4.46
CA VAL A 52 -13.45 6.62 3.91
C VAL A 52 -13.12 5.95 2.58
N VAL A 53 -12.82 6.74 1.56
CA VAL A 53 -12.26 6.26 0.28
C VAL A 53 -10.76 6.22 0.41
N CYS A 54 -10.17 5.03 0.37
CA CYS A 54 -8.73 4.80 0.55
C CYS A 54 -8.13 4.14 -0.68
N GLY A 55 -6.87 4.39 -0.95
CA GLY A 55 -6.21 3.72 -2.06
C GLY A 55 -4.80 4.21 -2.30
N GLY A 56 -4.26 3.78 -3.42
CA GLY A 56 -2.97 4.22 -3.94
C GLY A 56 -3.00 4.35 -5.44
N ALA A 57 -2.19 5.24 -5.97
CA ALA A 57 -2.02 5.43 -7.40
C ALA A 57 -0.55 5.72 -7.71
N GLN A 58 -0.06 5.13 -8.77
CA GLN A 58 1.31 5.31 -9.26
C GLN A 58 1.27 5.41 -10.79
N GLU A 59 1.95 6.37 -11.33
CA GLU A 59 2.21 6.44 -12.78
C GLU A 59 3.63 5.98 -13.12
N VAL A 60 3.85 5.55 -14.34
CA VAL A 60 5.19 5.34 -14.89
C VAL A 60 5.69 6.69 -15.41
N HIS A 61 6.67 7.27 -14.72
CA HIS A 61 7.23 8.56 -15.07
C HIS A 61 8.78 8.48 -15.12
N PRO A 62 9.44 9.13 -16.09
CA PRO A 62 10.90 9.05 -16.24
C PRO A 62 11.68 9.36 -14.96
N TYR A 63 11.25 10.30 -14.14
CA TYR A 63 11.92 10.62 -12.87
C TYR A 63 11.77 9.52 -11.83
N ALA A 64 10.62 8.85 -11.78
CA ALA A 64 10.44 7.70 -10.89
C ALA A 64 11.33 6.53 -11.35
N VAL A 65 11.37 6.27 -12.66
CA VAL A 65 12.25 5.26 -13.26
C VAL A 65 13.71 5.58 -12.97
N ALA A 66 14.17 6.80 -13.23
CA ALA A 66 15.55 7.23 -12.99
C ALA A 66 15.97 7.07 -11.51
N SER A 67 15.06 7.25 -10.56
CA SER A 67 15.34 7.09 -9.13
C SER A 67 15.70 5.64 -8.78
N PHE A 68 15.00 4.67 -9.36
CA PHE A 68 15.26 3.23 -9.15
C PHE A 68 16.46 2.74 -9.98
N ASP A 69 16.64 3.29 -11.18
CA ASP A 69 17.81 3.01 -12.03
C ASP A 69 19.11 3.44 -11.33
N GLY A 70 19.09 4.63 -10.72
CA GLY A 70 20.24 5.17 -9.97
C GLY A 70 20.71 4.31 -8.79
N ILE A 71 19.88 3.42 -8.27
CA ILE A 71 20.25 2.44 -7.24
C ILE A 71 20.37 1.00 -7.78
N SER A 72 20.40 0.85 -9.12
CA SER A 72 20.49 -0.45 -9.81
C SER A 72 19.45 -1.47 -9.33
N ALA A 73 18.19 -1.01 -9.14
CA ALA A 73 17.11 -1.85 -8.63
C ALA A 73 16.33 -2.60 -9.71
N PHE A 74 16.54 -2.25 -10.99
CA PHE A 74 15.81 -2.89 -12.09
C PHE A 74 16.42 -4.21 -12.54
N SER A 75 15.54 -5.11 -13.04
CA SER A 75 15.95 -6.29 -13.76
C SER A 75 16.65 -5.90 -15.07
N VAL A 76 17.71 -6.63 -15.41
CA VAL A 76 18.48 -6.45 -16.67
C VAL A 76 18.08 -7.44 -17.76
N ARG A 77 16.93 -8.13 -17.60
CA ARG A 77 16.45 -9.13 -18.55
C ARG A 77 15.71 -8.52 -19.75
N GLU A 78 16.40 -7.68 -20.51
CA GLU A 78 15.83 -6.99 -21.67
C GLU A 78 15.48 -7.94 -22.82
N ASN A 79 16.16 -9.09 -22.94
CA ASN A 79 15.94 -10.08 -23.99
C ASN A 79 14.71 -10.99 -23.70
N GLU A 80 14.22 -11.04 -22.47
CA GLU A 80 13.08 -11.84 -22.03
C GLU A 80 12.19 -11.03 -21.05
N PRO A 81 11.63 -9.89 -21.51
CA PRO A 81 10.94 -8.95 -20.60
C PRO A 81 9.75 -9.58 -19.88
N GLU A 82 9.08 -10.54 -20.47
CA GLU A 82 7.97 -11.29 -19.86
C GLU A 82 8.41 -12.19 -18.69
N LYS A 83 9.71 -12.44 -18.56
CA LYS A 83 10.31 -13.19 -17.46
C LYS A 83 11.10 -12.33 -16.48
N ALA A 84 11.11 -11.02 -16.65
CA ALA A 84 11.91 -10.11 -15.83
C ALA A 84 11.36 -10.01 -14.40
N SER A 85 10.06 -9.75 -14.24
CA SER A 85 9.42 -9.76 -12.92
C SER A 85 9.14 -11.20 -12.47
N ARG A 86 9.89 -11.67 -11.47
CA ARG A 86 9.85 -13.06 -10.97
C ARG A 86 10.00 -13.12 -9.44
N PRO A 87 9.05 -12.55 -8.69
CA PRO A 87 9.09 -12.60 -7.22
C PRO A 87 9.25 -14.04 -6.72
N PHE A 88 10.04 -14.21 -5.65
CA PHE A 88 10.37 -15.49 -5.03
C PHE A 88 11.20 -16.47 -5.88
N ASP A 89 11.48 -16.16 -7.14
CA ASP A 89 12.35 -16.98 -7.97
C ASP A 89 13.81 -16.87 -7.50
N ARG A 90 14.55 -17.98 -7.59
CA ARG A 90 15.98 -17.99 -7.22
C ARG A 90 16.81 -17.04 -8.09
N ASP A 91 16.44 -16.92 -9.36
CA ASP A 91 17.19 -16.17 -10.36
C ASP A 91 16.59 -14.78 -10.61
N ARG A 92 15.84 -14.23 -9.63
CA ARG A 92 15.33 -12.85 -9.68
C ARG A 92 16.49 -11.86 -9.59
N ASP A 93 16.41 -10.80 -10.36
CA ASP A 93 17.52 -9.86 -10.54
C ASP A 93 17.12 -8.39 -10.40
N GLY A 94 15.85 -8.08 -10.20
CA GLY A 94 15.39 -6.72 -10.04
C GLY A 94 13.91 -6.54 -10.29
N LEU A 95 13.42 -5.34 -10.02
CA LEU A 95 12.04 -4.95 -10.26
C LEU A 95 11.83 -4.51 -11.72
N VAL A 96 10.57 -4.47 -12.14
CA VAL A 96 10.14 -3.88 -13.42
C VAL A 96 9.22 -2.70 -13.10
N PRO A 97 9.51 -1.49 -13.60
CA PRO A 97 8.68 -0.32 -13.32
C PRO A 97 7.29 -0.49 -13.92
N SER A 98 6.26 -0.20 -13.15
CA SER A 98 4.89 -0.25 -13.62
C SER A 98 4.04 0.84 -12.97
N GLY A 99 2.85 1.07 -13.52
CA GLY A 99 1.86 1.97 -12.97
C GLY A 99 0.56 1.25 -12.66
N GLY A 100 -0.29 1.90 -11.89
CA GLY A 100 -1.61 1.39 -11.56
C GLY A 100 -2.27 2.21 -10.47
N ALA A 101 -3.55 1.96 -10.26
CA ALA A 101 -4.31 2.55 -9.18
C ALA A 101 -5.33 1.54 -8.66
N ALA A 102 -5.55 1.57 -7.35
CA ALA A 102 -6.60 0.79 -6.72
C ALA A 102 -7.23 1.60 -5.58
N THR A 103 -8.52 1.44 -5.40
CA THR A 103 -9.28 2.13 -4.38
C THR A 103 -10.21 1.15 -3.68
N VAL A 104 -10.31 1.27 -2.36
CA VAL A 104 -11.28 0.60 -1.53
C VAL A 104 -12.12 1.62 -0.78
N ILE A 105 -13.37 1.28 -0.51
CA ILE A 105 -14.25 2.04 0.37
C ILE A 105 -14.30 1.30 1.69
N LEU A 106 -13.80 1.94 2.74
CA LEU A 106 -13.95 1.48 4.11
C LEU A 106 -15.19 2.12 4.72
N GLU A 107 -15.90 1.36 5.51
CA GLU A 107 -17.14 1.81 6.15
C GLU A 107 -17.34 1.07 7.47
N SER A 108 -17.97 1.70 8.45
CA SER A 108 -18.35 0.98 9.67
C SER A 108 -19.32 -0.15 9.34
N TYR A 109 -19.23 -1.26 10.07
CA TYR A 109 -20.12 -2.42 9.85
C TYR A 109 -21.59 -2.01 9.96
N GLU A 110 -21.92 -1.20 10.94
CA GLU A 110 -23.28 -0.72 11.19
C GLU A 110 -23.84 0.09 10.00
N SER A 111 -23.02 0.95 9.42
CA SER A 111 -23.41 1.73 8.25
C SER A 111 -23.58 0.85 7.03
N ALA A 112 -22.65 -0.06 6.76
CA ALA A 112 -22.69 -0.99 5.65
C ALA A 112 -23.94 -1.91 5.74
N ALA A 113 -24.20 -2.46 6.92
CA ALA A 113 -25.35 -3.32 7.18
C ALA A 113 -26.67 -2.55 7.02
N ARG A 114 -26.76 -1.33 7.55
CA ARG A 114 -27.98 -0.48 7.47
C ARG A 114 -28.41 -0.20 6.03
N ARG A 115 -27.46 -0.03 5.11
CA ARG A 115 -27.74 0.23 3.68
C ARG A 115 -27.74 -1.02 2.80
N GLY A 116 -27.54 -2.22 3.38
CA GLY A 116 -27.47 -3.48 2.62
C GLY A 116 -26.26 -3.58 1.70
N ALA A 117 -25.13 -3.02 2.09
CA ALA A 117 -23.91 -3.05 1.29
C ALA A 117 -23.36 -4.47 1.15
N ARG A 118 -22.77 -4.76 0.00
CA ARG A 118 -21.94 -5.95 -0.14
C ARG A 118 -20.61 -5.74 0.60
N ILE A 119 -20.38 -6.55 1.63
CA ILE A 119 -19.14 -6.56 2.40
C ILE A 119 -18.20 -7.61 1.79
N TYR A 120 -17.00 -7.19 1.39
CA TYR A 120 -15.98 -8.07 0.79
C TYR A 120 -15.03 -8.65 1.83
N GLY A 121 -14.84 -7.97 2.96
CA GLY A 121 -13.97 -8.36 4.05
C GLY A 121 -13.95 -7.32 5.14
N GLU A 122 -13.19 -7.58 6.18
CA GLU A 122 -13.03 -6.71 7.34
C GLU A 122 -11.55 -6.40 7.56
N VAL A 123 -11.22 -5.14 7.88
CA VAL A 123 -9.88 -4.73 8.29
C VAL A 123 -9.75 -4.94 9.79
N LEU A 124 -9.12 -6.05 10.18
CA LEU A 124 -8.98 -6.45 11.59
C LEU A 124 -7.83 -5.75 12.30
N GLY A 125 -6.76 -5.43 11.58
CA GLY A 125 -5.58 -4.84 12.20
C GLY A 125 -4.68 -4.11 11.20
N TYR A 126 -3.96 -3.13 11.72
CA TYR A 126 -3.00 -2.33 10.97
C TYR A 126 -1.69 -2.23 11.75
N GLY A 127 -0.59 -2.57 11.10
CA GLY A 127 0.74 -2.47 11.67
C GLY A 127 1.67 -1.64 10.79
N PHE A 128 2.55 -0.90 11.43
CA PHE A 128 3.52 -0.05 10.74
C PHE A 128 4.81 0.04 11.55
N SER A 129 5.92 0.22 10.86
CA SER A 129 7.24 0.42 11.49
C SER A 129 8.22 0.99 10.48
N GLY A 130 9.31 1.56 10.96
CA GLY A 130 10.47 1.91 10.16
C GLY A 130 11.64 0.97 10.41
N ASN A 131 12.56 0.83 9.46
CA ASN A 131 13.78 0.03 9.64
C ASN A 131 14.79 0.72 10.57
N GLY A 132 14.98 2.03 10.40
CA GLY A 132 15.90 2.82 11.21
C GLY A 132 17.38 2.68 10.85
N ASP A 133 17.72 1.87 9.84
CA ASP A 133 19.12 1.62 9.45
C ASP A 133 19.51 2.41 8.21
N HIS A 134 19.09 1.96 7.03
CA HIS A 134 19.48 2.53 5.75
C HIS A 134 18.26 2.96 4.94
N ILE A 135 18.41 4.01 4.12
CA ILE A 135 17.32 4.60 3.35
C ILE A 135 16.69 3.62 2.34
N SER A 136 17.46 2.73 1.74
CA SER A 136 17.02 1.83 0.68
C SER A 136 17.23 0.34 0.97
N THR A 137 18.04 0.01 1.98
CA THR A 137 18.33 -1.39 2.32
C THR A 137 17.40 -1.85 3.43
N PRO A 138 16.49 -2.78 3.14
CA PRO A 138 15.57 -3.31 4.16
C PRO A 138 16.28 -4.26 5.12
N ASN A 139 15.71 -4.43 6.30
CA ASN A 139 16.09 -5.46 7.25
C ASN A 139 14.84 -6.30 7.63
N VAL A 140 15.05 -7.39 8.33
CA VAL A 140 13.96 -8.30 8.75
C VAL A 140 13.15 -7.70 9.90
N ASP A 141 13.75 -6.88 10.73
CA ASP A 141 13.10 -6.37 11.96
C ASP A 141 11.99 -5.36 11.69
N GLY A 142 12.13 -4.54 10.66
CA GLY A 142 11.08 -3.61 10.25
C GLY A 142 9.77 -4.34 9.92
N PRO A 143 9.73 -5.18 8.89
CA PRO A 143 8.55 -5.98 8.53
C PRO A 143 8.02 -6.84 9.68
N ARG A 144 8.92 -7.47 10.47
CA ARG A 144 8.51 -8.27 11.63
C ARG A 144 7.70 -7.45 12.63
N ARG A 145 8.18 -6.26 13.01
CA ARG A 145 7.46 -5.37 13.96
C ARG A 145 6.09 -4.95 13.43
N SER A 146 5.97 -4.62 12.14
CA SER A 146 4.69 -4.23 11.56
C SER A 146 3.70 -5.41 11.52
N LEU A 147 4.15 -6.61 11.17
CA LEU A 147 3.32 -7.81 11.18
C LEU A 147 2.85 -8.17 12.58
N GLU A 148 3.75 -8.17 13.57
CA GLU A 148 3.42 -8.43 14.98
C GLU A 148 2.40 -7.41 15.51
N MET A 149 2.55 -6.13 15.16
CA MET A 149 1.60 -5.08 15.52
C MET A 149 0.22 -5.33 14.90
N ALA A 150 0.16 -5.64 13.61
CA ALA A 150 -1.10 -5.92 12.92
C ALA A 150 -1.83 -7.13 13.53
N VAL A 151 -1.13 -8.23 13.77
CA VAL A 151 -1.68 -9.43 14.41
C VAL A 151 -2.16 -9.14 15.82
N LYS A 152 -1.39 -8.38 16.60
CA LYS A 152 -1.77 -7.97 17.96
C LYS A 152 -3.03 -7.10 17.96
N GLN A 153 -3.10 -6.12 17.07
CA GLN A 153 -4.27 -5.25 16.95
C GLN A 153 -5.51 -6.03 16.50
N ALA A 154 -5.34 -6.96 15.57
CA ALA A 154 -6.41 -7.84 15.11
C ALA A 154 -6.93 -8.80 16.19
N GLY A 155 -6.18 -9.06 17.23
CA GLY A 155 -6.56 -10.00 18.29
C GLY A 155 -6.64 -11.46 17.83
N ILE A 156 -5.99 -11.82 16.72
CA ILE A 156 -6.05 -13.15 16.12
C ILE A 156 -4.80 -13.99 16.45
N ASN A 157 -4.96 -15.31 16.37
CA ASN A 157 -3.81 -16.21 16.38
C ASN A 157 -3.18 -16.22 14.97
N ARG A 158 -1.86 -15.96 14.88
CA ARG A 158 -1.13 -15.98 13.61
C ARG A 158 -1.28 -17.27 12.80
N ASN A 159 -1.59 -18.39 13.45
CA ASN A 159 -1.73 -19.69 12.81
C ASN A 159 -3.00 -19.81 11.93
N ILE A 160 -3.94 -18.87 12.03
CA ILE A 160 -5.13 -18.84 11.17
C ILE A 160 -4.93 -18.02 9.89
N ILE A 161 -3.76 -17.39 9.71
CA ILE A 161 -3.44 -16.63 8.51
C ILE A 161 -3.24 -17.61 7.36
N GLY A 162 -4.16 -17.63 6.42
CA GLY A 162 -4.13 -18.53 5.27
C GLY A 162 -3.42 -17.96 4.04
N TYR A 163 -3.20 -16.65 3.98
CA TYR A 163 -2.58 -15.99 2.84
C TYR A 163 -1.82 -14.72 3.26
N ILE A 164 -0.67 -14.50 2.65
CA ILE A 164 0.14 -13.28 2.80
C ILE A 164 0.46 -12.75 1.41
N ASN A 165 0.02 -11.53 1.13
CA ASN A 165 0.45 -10.79 -0.05
C ASN A 165 1.71 -10.00 0.32
N ALA A 166 2.87 -10.54 -0.02
CA ALA A 166 4.14 -9.89 0.25
C ALA A 166 4.43 -8.81 -0.80
N HIS A 167 5.22 -7.80 -0.43
CA HIS A 167 5.67 -6.78 -1.38
C HIS A 167 6.51 -7.37 -2.51
N ALA A 168 7.45 -8.24 -2.20
CA ALA A 168 8.18 -9.13 -3.11
C ALA A 168 8.43 -8.53 -4.50
N THR A 169 9.28 -7.54 -4.59
CA THR A 169 9.51 -6.71 -5.79
C THR A 169 10.37 -7.36 -6.87
N SER A 170 10.74 -8.63 -6.73
CA SER A 170 11.69 -9.35 -7.60
C SER A 170 13.14 -8.86 -7.46
N THR A 171 13.46 -8.01 -6.50
CA THR A 171 14.83 -7.66 -6.15
C THR A 171 15.51 -8.80 -5.39
N HIS A 172 16.86 -8.79 -5.32
CA HIS A 172 17.60 -9.84 -4.59
C HIS A 172 17.17 -9.96 -3.12
N VAL A 173 16.83 -8.86 -2.48
CA VAL A 173 16.48 -8.80 -1.05
C VAL A 173 14.98 -8.99 -0.80
N GLY A 174 14.11 -8.55 -1.71
CA GLY A 174 12.65 -8.51 -1.53
C GLY A 174 11.87 -9.56 -2.28
#